data_17be7545dd01fa528cf8a0c5d2672780
#
_entry.id   17be7545dd01fa528cf8a0c5d2672780
#
_cell.length_a   1.000
_cell.length_b   1.000
_cell.length_c   1.000
_cell.angle_alpha   90.00
_cell.angle_beta   90.00
_cell.angle_gamma   90.00
#
_symmetry.space_group_name_H-M   'P 1'
#
loop_
_entity.id
_entity.type
_entity.pdbx_description
1 polymer ?
#
loop_
_entity_poly.entity_id
_entity_poly.type
_entity_poly.pdbx_seq_one_letter_code
_entity_poly.pdbx_strand_id
1 'polypeptide(L)'
;MKTATYFEQPSPQLTTLYHPDGKTPYPYWNILLRPAGSINASARDMAAYVQFYLNRGAVGGVQVAPAASIDRMETPTRTWEAQEGLKAGYGLSNYTSIHEGFVYHGHNGGVDGGITDMSYLPEYGVGYFYSVNSANGGAFGKIGDAIRAYITRSLTKPPVPAAGELPANAADYAGFYVPAAPRNELTHFLSSGLGLTRVRFDGGKLLLTSLGQFDQPFIPVSGAQFRYVPKKGPAEPIATAMLLRPNAEGRFTYLGGAMVRIPTGLAILQIALTAWFVLAFVAIVVYAPFWTIGGLIKRRRRPAERAMRLWPLIAVLSLVAFVALFVVSGNDAIQRLGNLTVYSIGLFATTVLFALASVASAIALLMARREEIRRFVWWFSILVTASLLIGTAYLAYWGVIGIRTWS
;
A
#
# COMPACT_ATOMS: atom_id res chain seq x y z
N MET A 1 -29.70 17.71 4.15
CA MET A 1 -28.56 18.19 3.37
C MET A 1 -29.07 19.25 2.38
N LYS A 2 -28.66 20.49 2.53
CA LYS A 2 -29.15 21.59 1.69
C LYS A 2 -28.11 22.08 0.68
N THR A 3 -26.84 21.75 0.88
CA THR A 3 -25.72 22.23 0.06
C THR A 3 -24.97 21.11 -0.65
N ALA A 4 -25.34 19.85 -0.42
CA ALA A 4 -24.73 18.73 -1.10
C ALA A 4 -25.13 18.69 -2.58
N THR A 5 -24.14 18.56 -3.47
CA THR A 5 -24.34 18.58 -4.91
C THR A 5 -23.29 17.77 -5.63
N TYR A 6 -23.67 17.24 -6.81
CA TYR A 6 -22.76 16.64 -7.80
C TYR A 6 -22.34 17.61 -8.92
N PHE A 7 -22.72 18.89 -8.82
CA PHE A 7 -22.37 19.85 -9.86
C PHE A 7 -20.86 20.12 -9.86
N GLU A 8 -20.30 20.10 -11.03
CA GLU A 8 -18.87 20.13 -11.31
C GLU A 8 -18.35 21.52 -11.66
N GLN A 9 -19.14 22.55 -11.43
CA GLN A 9 -18.71 23.91 -11.73
C GLN A 9 -18.09 24.56 -10.49
N PRO A 10 -16.98 25.28 -10.65
CA PRO A 10 -16.45 26.11 -9.58
C PRO A 10 -17.52 27.04 -9.04
N SER A 11 -17.70 27.02 -7.74
CA SER A 11 -18.64 27.91 -7.02
C SER A 11 -17.87 28.73 -6.01
N PRO A 12 -18.22 30.01 -5.78
CA PRO A 12 -17.62 30.81 -4.70
C PRO A 12 -17.79 30.19 -3.31
N GLN A 13 -18.71 29.23 -3.16
CA GLN A 13 -18.96 28.54 -1.90
C GLN A 13 -18.04 27.33 -1.68
N LEU A 14 -17.30 26.90 -2.70
CA LEU A 14 -16.36 25.79 -2.56
C LEU A 14 -15.08 26.29 -1.88
N THR A 15 -14.58 25.48 -0.96
CA THR A 15 -13.29 25.76 -0.34
C THR A 15 -12.16 25.56 -1.35
N THR A 16 -11.15 26.41 -1.30
CA THR A 16 -9.91 26.19 -2.04
C THR A 16 -9.15 25.01 -1.42
N LEU A 17 -8.70 24.09 -2.26
CA LEU A 17 -7.84 22.99 -1.86
C LEU A 17 -6.38 23.39 -2.04
N TYR A 18 -5.50 22.89 -1.17
CA TYR A 18 -4.10 23.27 -1.15
C TYR A 18 -3.18 22.05 -1.19
N HIS A 19 -2.00 22.25 -1.75
CA HIS A 19 -0.90 21.30 -1.64
C HIS A 19 -0.54 21.03 -0.16
N PRO A 20 0.28 19.98 0.14
CA PRO A 20 0.69 19.68 1.51
C PRO A 20 1.41 20.81 2.25
N ASP A 21 1.91 21.82 1.52
CA ASP A 21 2.50 23.05 2.06
C ASP A 21 1.47 24.00 2.71
N GLY A 22 0.18 23.76 2.46
CA GLY A 22 -0.94 24.57 2.95
C GLY A 22 -1.02 25.99 2.33
N LYS A 23 -0.30 26.26 1.26
CA LYS A 23 -0.16 27.59 0.63
C LYS A 23 -0.45 27.58 -0.86
N THR A 24 0.06 26.62 -1.59
CA THR A 24 -0.10 26.49 -3.04
C THR A 24 -1.49 25.94 -3.35
N PRO A 25 -2.38 26.69 -4.01
CA PRO A 25 -3.72 26.22 -4.31
C PRO A 25 -3.70 25.18 -5.44
N TYR A 26 -4.56 24.18 -5.33
CA TYR A 26 -4.94 23.32 -6.46
C TYR A 26 -6.01 24.01 -7.31
N PRO A 27 -5.92 23.90 -8.63
CA PRO A 27 -7.05 24.25 -9.48
C PRO A 27 -8.22 23.32 -9.21
N TYR A 28 -9.45 23.82 -9.39
CA TYR A 28 -10.61 22.92 -9.36
C TYR A 28 -10.51 21.89 -10.48
N TRP A 29 -10.76 20.64 -10.15
CA TRP A 29 -10.73 19.55 -11.11
C TRP A 29 -11.88 18.55 -10.87
N ASN A 30 -12.31 17.90 -11.93
CA ASN A 30 -13.42 16.97 -11.90
C ASN A 30 -12.89 15.54 -11.72
N ILE A 31 -13.45 14.81 -10.77
CA ILE A 31 -13.11 13.42 -10.55
C ILE A 31 -13.76 12.57 -11.62
N LEU A 32 -12.97 11.75 -12.32
CA LEU A 32 -13.46 10.84 -13.35
C LEU A 32 -14.47 9.83 -12.78
N LEU A 33 -14.21 9.32 -11.58
CA LEU A 33 -15.07 8.38 -10.86
C LEU A 33 -16.13 9.13 -10.03
N ARG A 34 -17.07 9.79 -10.69
CA ARG A 34 -18.10 10.63 -10.04
C ARG A 34 -18.85 9.98 -8.88
N PRO A 35 -19.39 8.73 -9.02
CA PRO A 35 -20.14 8.11 -7.93
C PRO A 35 -19.30 7.87 -6.67
N ALA A 36 -17.96 7.75 -6.84
CA ALA A 36 -17.05 7.45 -5.75
C ALA A 36 -16.60 8.68 -4.96
N GLY A 37 -16.72 9.91 -5.50
CA GLY A 37 -16.11 11.03 -4.81
C GLY A 37 -16.47 12.44 -5.29
N SER A 38 -17.36 12.64 -6.26
CA SER A 38 -17.69 13.99 -6.78
C SER A 38 -18.73 14.76 -5.95
N ILE A 39 -19.01 14.33 -4.72
CA ILE A 39 -19.98 15.04 -3.88
C ILE A 39 -19.30 16.20 -3.18
N ASN A 40 -19.78 17.44 -3.44
CA ASN A 40 -19.48 18.62 -2.66
C ASN A 40 -20.51 18.74 -1.55
N ALA A 41 -20.10 18.83 -0.30
CA ALA A 41 -21.01 18.94 0.85
C ALA A 41 -20.37 19.81 1.95
N SER A 42 -21.22 20.51 2.71
CA SER A 42 -20.76 21.22 3.90
C SER A 42 -20.60 20.26 5.08
N ALA A 43 -19.80 20.64 6.07
CA ALA A 43 -19.67 19.88 7.32
C ALA A 43 -21.03 19.68 8.02
N ARG A 44 -21.94 20.68 7.92
CA ARG A 44 -23.31 20.58 8.45
C ARG A 44 -24.15 19.52 7.74
N ASP A 45 -24.03 19.42 6.41
CA ASP A 45 -24.72 18.36 5.65
C ASP A 45 -24.16 16.98 5.99
N MET A 46 -22.84 16.88 6.17
CA MET A 46 -22.21 15.62 6.57
C MET A 46 -22.56 15.23 8.01
N ALA A 47 -22.76 16.19 8.92
CA ALA A 47 -23.31 15.90 10.26
C ALA A 47 -24.72 15.29 10.18
N ALA A 48 -25.59 15.80 9.29
CA ALA A 48 -26.90 15.21 9.05
C ALA A 48 -26.80 13.79 8.45
N TYR A 49 -25.79 13.56 7.61
CA TYR A 49 -25.51 12.24 7.05
C TYR A 49 -25.00 11.23 8.10
N VAL A 50 -24.16 11.67 9.04
CA VAL A 50 -23.77 10.85 10.21
C VAL A 50 -24.99 10.52 11.06
N GLN A 51 -25.88 11.50 11.33
CA GLN A 51 -27.12 11.27 12.07
C GLN A 51 -28.06 10.28 11.38
N PHE A 52 -28.11 10.27 10.04
CA PHE A 52 -28.85 9.28 9.28
C PHE A 52 -28.42 7.85 9.62
N TYR A 53 -27.11 7.59 9.69
CA TYR A 53 -26.60 6.27 10.10
C TYR A 53 -26.89 5.96 11.57
N LEU A 54 -26.63 6.91 12.47
CA LEU A 54 -26.88 6.75 13.91
C LEU A 54 -28.36 6.50 14.21
N ASN A 55 -29.26 7.14 13.49
CA ASN A 55 -30.71 6.96 13.58
C ASN A 55 -31.24 5.80 12.72
N ARG A 56 -30.35 4.89 12.29
CA ARG A 56 -30.72 3.70 11.52
C ARG A 56 -31.61 4.01 10.30
N GLY A 57 -31.25 5.05 9.55
CA GLY A 57 -31.92 5.42 8.31
C GLY A 57 -33.04 6.45 8.47
N ALA A 58 -33.25 7.02 9.66
CA ALA A 58 -34.25 8.06 9.89
C ALA A 58 -33.64 9.47 9.88
N VAL A 59 -34.38 10.44 9.35
CA VAL A 59 -34.01 11.87 9.33
C VAL A 59 -35.22 12.68 9.76
N GLY A 60 -35.06 13.50 10.80
CA GLY A 60 -36.14 14.35 11.31
C GLY A 60 -37.42 13.59 11.71
N GLY A 61 -37.28 12.37 12.20
CA GLY A 61 -38.41 11.49 12.57
C GLY A 61 -39.03 10.71 11.40
N VAL A 62 -38.55 10.89 10.19
CA VAL A 62 -39.02 10.16 8.99
C VAL A 62 -38.02 9.07 8.63
N GLN A 63 -38.50 7.83 8.47
CA GLN A 63 -37.69 6.72 7.99
C GLN A 63 -37.46 6.86 6.49
N VAL A 64 -36.22 7.21 6.10
CA VAL A 64 -35.82 7.41 4.70
C VAL A 64 -35.32 6.08 4.08
N ALA A 65 -34.63 5.27 4.87
CA ALA A 65 -34.19 3.93 4.50
C ALA A 65 -34.48 2.95 5.64
N PRO A 66 -34.85 1.69 5.34
CA PRO A 66 -35.04 0.67 6.40
C PRO A 66 -33.80 0.49 7.24
N ALA A 67 -33.94 0.24 8.55
CA ALA A 67 -32.81 -0.04 9.44
C ALA A 67 -31.96 -1.22 8.94
N ALA A 68 -32.61 -2.26 8.41
CA ALA A 68 -31.93 -3.40 7.79
C ALA A 68 -31.02 -3.02 6.59
N SER A 69 -31.32 -1.91 5.90
CA SER A 69 -30.44 -1.40 4.84
C SER A 69 -29.16 -0.80 5.42
N ILE A 70 -29.25 -0.14 6.56
CA ILE A 70 -28.07 0.38 7.27
C ILE A 70 -27.23 -0.79 7.80
N ASP A 71 -27.84 -1.81 8.44
CA ASP A 71 -27.14 -3.02 8.87
C ASP A 71 -26.38 -3.69 7.72
N ARG A 72 -27.03 -3.78 6.54
CA ARG A 72 -26.41 -4.30 5.33
C ARG A 72 -25.24 -3.44 4.82
N MET A 73 -25.33 -2.12 4.96
CA MET A 73 -24.22 -1.22 4.56
C MET A 73 -23.01 -1.40 5.48
N GLU A 74 -23.22 -1.61 6.76
CA GLU A 74 -22.19 -1.78 7.77
C GLU A 74 -21.55 -3.18 7.76
N THR A 75 -22.27 -4.18 7.29
CA THR A 75 -21.86 -5.59 7.37
C THR A 75 -21.24 -6.06 6.04
N PRO A 76 -19.97 -6.48 6.02
CA PRO A 76 -19.39 -7.16 4.87
C PRO A 76 -20.13 -8.48 4.58
N THR A 77 -20.46 -8.75 3.29
CA THR A 77 -21.23 -9.95 2.92
C THR A 77 -20.68 -10.67 1.69
N ARG A 78 -19.81 -10.04 0.91
CA ARG A 78 -19.39 -10.53 -0.42
C ARG A 78 -17.97 -11.06 -0.47
N THR A 79 -17.11 -10.63 0.43
CA THR A 79 -15.73 -11.10 0.49
C THR A 79 -15.65 -12.50 1.12
N TRP A 80 -14.61 -13.25 0.84
CA TRP A 80 -14.47 -14.62 1.36
C TRP A 80 -14.49 -14.66 2.88
N GLU A 81 -13.77 -13.76 3.53
CA GLU A 81 -13.73 -13.65 4.98
C GLU A 81 -15.11 -13.33 5.56
N ALA A 82 -15.91 -12.53 4.89
CA ALA A 82 -17.27 -12.23 5.30
C ALA A 82 -18.20 -13.44 5.14
N GLN A 83 -18.06 -14.21 4.07
CA GLN A 83 -18.80 -15.46 3.85
C GLN A 83 -18.44 -16.53 4.90
N GLU A 84 -17.22 -16.52 5.41
CA GLU A 84 -16.75 -17.38 6.51
C GLU A 84 -17.05 -16.77 7.90
N GLY A 85 -17.74 -15.62 7.95
CA GLY A 85 -18.28 -15.04 9.19
C GLY A 85 -17.44 -13.95 9.84
N LEU A 86 -16.39 -13.42 9.19
CA LEU A 86 -15.68 -12.24 9.68
C LEU A 86 -16.57 -11.00 9.53
N LYS A 87 -16.80 -10.28 10.64
CA LYS A 87 -17.66 -9.09 10.65
C LYS A 87 -16.92 -7.79 10.38
N ALA A 88 -15.61 -7.75 10.63
CA ALA A 88 -14.78 -6.60 10.29
C ALA A 88 -14.46 -6.61 8.79
N GLY A 89 -14.52 -5.46 8.13
CA GLY A 89 -14.19 -5.34 6.72
C GLY A 89 -14.94 -4.22 6.03
N TYR A 90 -15.12 -4.35 4.72
CA TYR A 90 -15.79 -3.37 3.88
C TYR A 90 -17.19 -3.88 3.46
N GLY A 91 -18.22 -3.15 3.88
CA GLY A 91 -19.62 -3.39 3.50
C GLY A 91 -20.01 -2.68 2.19
N LEU A 92 -21.09 -1.92 2.23
CA LEU A 92 -21.52 -1.07 1.09
C LEU A 92 -21.18 0.38 1.37
N SER A 93 -20.09 0.88 0.80
CA SER A 93 -19.56 2.25 1.04
C SER A 93 -19.38 2.58 2.53
N ASN A 94 -19.07 1.57 3.32
CA ASN A 94 -18.88 1.65 4.76
C ASN A 94 -17.89 0.57 5.18
N TYR A 95 -16.96 0.91 6.04
CA TYR A 95 -15.99 -0.06 6.57
C TYR A 95 -15.87 0.03 8.08
N THR A 96 -15.42 -1.08 8.65
CA THR A 96 -15.09 -1.18 10.06
C THR A 96 -13.67 -0.69 10.31
N SER A 97 -13.50 0.18 11.30
CA SER A 97 -12.17 0.57 11.81
C SER A 97 -12.13 0.49 13.33
N ILE A 98 -10.94 0.26 13.89
CA ILE A 98 -10.78 0.11 15.34
C ILE A 98 -9.79 1.16 15.81
N HIS A 99 -10.23 2.00 16.74
CA HIS A 99 -9.38 3.00 17.37
C HIS A 99 -9.59 2.95 18.90
N GLU A 100 -8.50 2.77 19.63
CA GLU A 100 -8.46 2.72 21.09
C GLU A 100 -9.47 1.76 21.76
N GLY A 101 -9.81 0.67 21.06
CA GLY A 101 -10.74 -0.36 21.55
C GLY A 101 -12.20 -0.08 21.22
N PHE A 102 -12.53 0.96 20.46
CA PHE A 102 -13.86 1.20 19.92
C PHE A 102 -13.95 0.77 18.46
N VAL A 103 -15.10 0.20 18.06
CA VAL A 103 -15.38 -0.26 16.71
C VAL A 103 -16.19 0.79 15.97
N TYR A 104 -15.56 1.48 15.05
CA TYR A 104 -16.17 2.51 14.22
C TYR A 104 -16.67 1.95 12.90
N HIS A 105 -17.76 2.50 12.41
CA HIS A 105 -18.22 2.38 11.05
C HIS A 105 -18.09 3.72 10.33
N GLY A 106 -17.85 3.70 9.03
CA GLY A 106 -17.72 4.95 8.27
C GLY A 106 -16.99 4.80 6.96
N HIS A 107 -16.54 5.93 6.43
CA HIS A 107 -15.71 6.00 5.24
C HIS A 107 -14.85 7.27 5.25
N ASN A 108 -13.63 7.15 4.79
CA ASN A 108 -12.76 8.31 4.54
C ASN A 108 -12.82 8.69 3.06
N GLY A 109 -12.27 9.85 2.73
CA GLY A 109 -12.12 10.32 1.37
C GLY A 109 -10.83 11.11 1.19
N GLY A 110 -10.28 11.06 -0.01
CA GLY A 110 -9.10 11.84 -0.36
C GLY A 110 -9.14 12.23 -1.83
N VAL A 111 -8.87 13.49 -2.08
CA VAL A 111 -8.61 14.06 -3.41
C VAL A 111 -7.35 14.90 -3.32
N ASP A 112 -6.80 15.32 -4.46
CA ASP A 112 -5.66 16.23 -4.46
C ASP A 112 -6.05 17.52 -3.70
N GLY A 113 -5.33 17.80 -2.62
CA GLY A 113 -5.56 18.96 -1.76
C GLY A 113 -6.68 18.84 -0.73
N GLY A 114 -7.37 17.70 -0.59
CA GLY A 114 -8.44 17.51 0.39
C GLY A 114 -8.50 16.11 0.97
N ILE A 115 -8.67 16.00 2.29
CA ILE A 115 -8.83 14.73 2.99
C ILE A 115 -10.02 14.83 3.93
N THR A 116 -10.86 13.79 3.97
CA THR A 116 -12.06 13.73 4.83
C THR A 116 -12.12 12.43 5.60
N ASP A 117 -12.74 12.45 6.76
CA ASP A 117 -13.13 11.27 7.52
C ASP A 117 -14.53 11.45 8.11
N MET A 118 -15.36 10.44 7.89
CA MET A 118 -16.67 10.29 8.51
C MET A 118 -16.68 8.96 9.24
N SER A 119 -16.86 9.00 10.56
CA SER A 119 -16.93 7.78 11.35
C SER A 119 -17.94 7.93 12.49
N TYR A 120 -18.55 6.82 12.88
CA TYR A 120 -19.54 6.81 13.94
C TYR A 120 -19.52 5.50 14.72
N LEU A 121 -20.02 5.57 15.95
CA LEU A 121 -20.17 4.47 16.90
C LEU A 121 -21.67 4.22 17.09
N PRO A 122 -22.30 3.29 16.35
CA PRO A 122 -23.75 3.09 16.41
C PRO A 122 -24.23 2.68 17.81
N GLU A 123 -23.46 1.88 18.54
CA GLU A 123 -23.80 1.43 19.89
C GLU A 123 -23.82 2.57 20.91
N TYR A 124 -23.13 3.67 20.65
CA TYR A 124 -22.99 4.81 21.56
C TYR A 124 -23.74 6.05 21.08
N GLY A 125 -24.32 6.02 19.89
CA GLY A 125 -25.05 7.15 19.34
C GLY A 125 -24.19 8.39 19.05
N VAL A 126 -22.87 8.23 18.86
CA VAL A 126 -21.94 9.30 18.60
C VAL A 126 -21.20 9.10 17.29
N GLY A 127 -20.85 10.18 16.62
CA GLY A 127 -20.09 10.15 15.39
C GLY A 127 -19.55 11.52 15.04
N TYR A 128 -18.72 11.57 14.01
CA TYR A 128 -18.08 12.80 13.55
C TYR A 128 -17.88 12.82 12.04
N PHE A 129 -17.72 14.01 11.54
CA PHE A 129 -17.15 14.29 10.23
C PHE A 129 -16.16 15.44 10.38
N TYR A 130 -15.02 15.33 9.73
CA TYR A 130 -14.12 16.44 9.53
C TYR A 130 -13.45 16.38 8.17
N SER A 131 -13.03 17.54 7.70
CA SER A 131 -12.34 17.70 6.43
C SER A 131 -11.17 18.67 6.60
N VAL A 132 -10.09 18.40 5.91
CA VAL A 132 -8.92 19.28 5.82
C VAL A 132 -8.71 19.61 4.35
N ASN A 133 -8.62 20.90 4.04
CA ASN A 133 -8.43 21.39 2.67
C ASN A 133 -6.96 21.48 2.25
N SER A 134 -6.14 20.57 2.78
CA SER A 134 -4.75 20.36 2.40
C SER A 134 -4.42 18.88 2.50
N ALA A 135 -3.63 18.34 1.59
CA ALA A 135 -3.20 16.93 1.61
C ALA A 135 -2.14 16.64 2.70
N ASN A 136 -2.24 17.28 3.86
CA ASN A 136 -1.37 17.07 5.01
C ASN A 136 -1.86 15.91 5.89
N GLY A 137 -1.47 14.67 5.54
CA GLY A 137 -1.86 13.46 6.27
C GLY A 137 -1.43 13.46 7.74
N GLY A 138 -0.31 14.10 8.09
CA GLY A 138 0.14 14.20 9.48
C GLY A 138 -0.75 15.08 10.35
N ALA A 139 -1.18 16.22 9.84
CA ALA A 139 -2.14 17.10 10.54
C ALA A 139 -3.51 16.42 10.61
N PHE A 140 -3.95 15.81 9.51
CA PHE A 140 -5.21 15.07 9.44
C PHE A 140 -5.29 13.97 10.50
N GLY A 141 -4.25 13.13 10.64
CA GLY A 141 -4.20 12.08 11.65
C GLY A 141 -4.32 12.63 13.08
N LYS A 142 -3.55 13.67 13.42
CA LYS A 142 -3.59 14.30 14.76
C LYS A 142 -4.97 14.91 15.09
N ILE A 143 -5.61 15.55 14.12
CA ILE A 143 -6.97 16.08 14.29
C ILE A 143 -7.96 14.94 14.54
N GLY A 144 -7.89 13.87 13.75
CA GLY A 144 -8.73 12.69 13.93
C GLY A 144 -8.56 12.03 15.29
N ASP A 145 -7.31 11.88 15.78
CA ASP A 145 -7.02 11.34 17.10
C ASP A 145 -7.62 12.22 18.21
N ALA A 146 -7.49 13.55 18.10
CA ALA A 146 -8.07 14.48 19.06
C ALA A 146 -9.61 14.43 19.08
N ILE A 147 -10.24 14.33 17.90
CA ILE A 147 -11.71 14.20 17.81
C ILE A 147 -12.17 12.89 18.44
N ARG A 148 -11.53 11.76 18.11
CA ARG A 148 -11.86 10.44 18.67
C ARG A 148 -11.70 10.43 20.18
N ALA A 149 -10.59 10.93 20.70
CA ALA A 149 -10.35 11.07 22.13
C ALA A 149 -11.44 11.90 22.82
N TYR A 150 -11.86 13.01 22.18
CA TYR A 150 -12.91 13.88 22.73
C TYR A 150 -14.27 13.18 22.79
N ILE A 151 -14.73 12.57 21.69
CA ILE A 151 -16.07 11.97 21.64
C ILE A 151 -16.19 10.69 22.49
N THR A 152 -15.07 10.00 22.76
CA THR A 152 -15.05 8.75 23.54
C THR A 152 -14.65 8.94 25.00
N ARG A 153 -14.31 10.17 25.43
CA ARG A 153 -13.76 10.44 26.78
C ARG A 153 -14.60 9.95 27.94
N SER A 154 -15.94 9.89 27.78
CA SER A 154 -16.89 9.43 28.79
C SER A 154 -17.54 8.09 28.47
N LEU A 155 -17.13 7.44 27.38
CA LEU A 155 -17.71 6.18 26.96
C LEU A 155 -16.97 5.01 27.63
N THR A 156 -17.73 4.00 28.03
CA THR A 156 -17.17 2.72 28.52
C THR A 156 -16.72 1.91 27.30
N LYS A 157 -15.48 1.46 27.30
CA LYS A 157 -14.98 0.60 26.22
C LYS A 157 -15.74 -0.73 26.19
N PRO A 158 -16.01 -1.30 25.00
CA PRO A 158 -16.64 -2.61 24.92
C PRO A 158 -15.76 -3.67 25.60
N PRO A 159 -16.37 -4.71 26.21
CA PRO A 159 -15.61 -5.79 26.81
C PRO A 159 -14.79 -6.50 25.72
N VAL A 160 -13.52 -6.75 26.03
CA VAL A 160 -12.66 -7.53 25.16
C VAL A 160 -12.99 -9.01 25.37
N PRO A 161 -13.41 -9.79 24.36
CA PRO A 161 -13.74 -11.21 24.51
C PRO A 161 -12.58 -11.99 25.12
N ALA A 162 -12.83 -13.07 25.84
CA ALA A 162 -11.77 -13.97 26.28
C ALA A 162 -11.00 -14.56 25.08
N ALA A 163 -9.74 -14.92 25.28
CA ALA A 163 -9.01 -15.64 24.26
C ALA A 163 -9.62 -17.04 24.08
N GLY A 164 -9.85 -17.43 22.83
CA GLY A 164 -10.22 -18.79 22.45
C GLY A 164 -9.01 -19.71 22.35
N GLU A 165 -9.24 -20.94 21.92
CA GLU A 165 -8.19 -21.89 21.57
C GLU A 165 -7.82 -21.79 20.08
N LEU A 166 -6.58 -22.14 19.74
CA LEU A 166 -6.18 -22.26 18.34
C LEU A 166 -6.99 -23.35 17.65
N PRO A 167 -7.43 -23.14 16.40
CA PRO A 167 -8.02 -24.21 15.60
C PRO A 167 -7.09 -25.42 15.53
N ALA A 168 -7.63 -26.63 15.58
CA ALA A 168 -6.84 -27.86 15.54
C ALA A 168 -5.92 -27.96 14.29
N ASN A 169 -6.33 -27.35 13.19
CA ASN A 169 -5.57 -27.30 11.93
C ASN A 169 -4.76 -26.00 11.75
N ALA A 170 -4.57 -25.19 12.79
CA ALA A 170 -3.83 -23.93 12.69
C ALA A 170 -2.42 -24.13 12.15
N ALA A 171 -1.71 -25.18 12.59
CA ALA A 171 -0.36 -25.50 12.14
C ALA A 171 -0.26 -25.67 10.62
N ASP A 172 -1.32 -26.11 9.97
CA ASP A 172 -1.38 -26.26 8.52
C ASP A 172 -1.24 -24.95 7.76
N TYR A 173 -1.54 -23.84 8.39
CA TYR A 173 -1.44 -22.50 7.82
C TYR A 173 -0.08 -21.86 8.04
N ALA A 174 0.81 -22.47 8.78
CA ALA A 174 2.17 -21.95 8.93
C ALA A 174 2.89 -21.94 7.56
N GLY A 175 3.59 -20.84 7.25
CA GLY A 175 4.30 -20.71 5.98
C GLY A 175 4.43 -19.27 5.50
N PHE A 176 4.71 -19.13 4.20
CA PHE A 176 4.89 -17.85 3.56
C PHE A 176 3.71 -17.53 2.66
N TYR A 177 3.30 -16.27 2.70
CA TYR A 177 2.13 -15.75 2.00
C TYR A 177 2.47 -14.48 1.23
N VAL A 178 1.78 -14.27 0.12
CA VAL A 178 1.80 -13.03 -0.67
C VAL A 178 0.37 -12.51 -0.84
N PRO A 179 0.16 -11.20 -1.07
CA PRO A 179 -1.16 -10.67 -1.36
C PRO A 179 -1.80 -11.37 -2.56
N ALA A 180 -3.04 -11.86 -2.40
CA ALA A 180 -3.79 -12.53 -3.47
C ALA A 180 -4.48 -11.56 -4.43
N ALA A 181 -4.88 -10.37 -3.92
CA ALA A 181 -5.56 -9.35 -4.70
C ALA A 181 -4.94 -7.98 -4.38
N PRO A 182 -4.05 -7.45 -5.21
CA PRO A 182 -3.47 -6.14 -4.99
C PRO A 182 -4.53 -5.06 -5.23
N ARG A 183 -4.53 -4.03 -4.39
CA ARG A 183 -5.43 -2.89 -4.57
C ARG A 183 -5.09 -2.05 -5.80
N ASN A 184 -3.83 -2.08 -6.22
CA ASN A 184 -3.31 -1.23 -7.30
C ASN A 184 -2.38 -2.05 -8.20
N GLU A 185 -2.81 -2.29 -9.43
CA GLU A 185 -2.06 -3.05 -10.43
C GLU A 185 -0.71 -2.41 -10.77
N LEU A 186 -0.63 -1.07 -10.81
CA LEU A 186 0.60 -0.37 -11.12
C LEU A 186 1.74 -0.68 -10.12
N THR A 187 1.38 -0.97 -8.87
CA THR A 187 2.34 -1.30 -7.81
C THR A 187 2.34 -2.78 -7.43
N HIS A 188 1.64 -3.63 -8.19
CA HIS A 188 1.54 -5.05 -7.91
C HIS A 188 2.92 -5.74 -7.88
N PHE A 189 3.83 -5.36 -8.77
CA PHE A 189 5.20 -5.85 -8.77
C PHE A 189 5.93 -5.61 -7.43
N LEU A 190 5.67 -4.48 -6.75
CA LEU A 190 6.24 -4.19 -5.44
C LEU A 190 5.63 -5.09 -4.36
N SER A 191 4.30 -5.21 -4.34
CA SER A 191 3.61 -6.06 -3.37
C SER A 191 3.93 -7.54 -3.56
N SER A 192 4.12 -8.00 -4.78
CA SER A 192 4.54 -9.38 -5.07
C SER A 192 6.01 -9.63 -4.72
N GLY A 193 6.90 -8.64 -4.93
CA GLY A 193 8.31 -8.77 -4.62
C GLY A 193 8.66 -8.57 -3.13
N LEU A 194 7.99 -7.64 -2.47
CA LEU A 194 8.32 -7.20 -1.11
C LEU A 194 7.22 -7.50 -0.08
N GLY A 195 6.02 -7.89 -0.51
CA GLY A 195 4.86 -8.14 0.37
C GLY A 195 4.84 -9.52 1.02
N LEU A 196 5.98 -10.22 1.04
CA LEU A 196 6.09 -11.53 1.66
C LEU A 196 5.82 -11.46 3.16
N THR A 197 4.83 -12.22 3.61
CA THR A 197 4.44 -12.32 5.02
C THR A 197 4.62 -13.76 5.50
N ARG A 198 5.30 -13.94 6.61
CA ARG A 198 5.45 -15.23 7.29
C ARG A 198 4.36 -15.38 8.34
N VAL A 199 3.61 -16.47 8.25
CA VAL A 199 2.60 -16.90 9.23
C VAL A 199 3.21 -17.96 10.12
N ARG A 200 3.15 -17.77 11.43
CA ARG A 200 3.61 -18.73 12.46
C ARG A 200 2.60 -18.82 13.60
N PHE A 201 2.66 -19.92 14.33
CA PHE A 201 1.91 -20.10 15.57
C PHE A 201 2.90 -20.36 16.70
N ASP A 202 2.78 -19.60 17.76
CA ASP A 202 3.63 -19.72 18.95
C ASP A 202 2.89 -19.22 20.20
N GLY A 203 3.02 -19.93 21.33
CA GLY A 203 2.39 -19.56 22.59
C GLY A 203 0.87 -19.36 22.51
N GLY A 204 0.17 -20.16 21.68
CA GLY A 204 -1.28 -20.03 21.50
C GLY A 204 -1.71 -18.82 20.64
N LYS A 205 -0.77 -18.19 19.94
CA LYS A 205 -1.01 -16.99 19.11
C LYS A 205 -0.66 -17.24 17.66
N LEU A 206 -1.32 -16.54 16.77
CA LEU A 206 -0.93 -16.33 15.39
C LEU A 206 0.04 -15.16 15.34
N LEU A 207 1.21 -15.36 14.74
CA LEU A 207 2.25 -14.35 14.55
C LEU A 207 2.45 -14.07 13.07
N LEU A 208 2.37 -12.81 12.69
CA LEU A 208 2.64 -12.33 11.33
C LEU A 208 3.93 -11.55 11.32
N THR A 209 4.81 -11.90 10.39
CA THR A 209 6.08 -11.19 10.17
C THR A 209 6.16 -10.81 8.70
N SER A 210 6.01 -9.53 8.38
CA SER A 210 6.27 -8.99 7.04
C SER A 210 7.70 -8.47 6.95
N LEU A 211 8.22 -8.32 5.72
CA LEU A 211 9.56 -7.84 5.47
C LEU A 211 9.81 -6.48 6.17
N GLY A 212 10.85 -6.42 7.00
CA GLY A 212 11.22 -5.21 7.76
C GLY A 212 10.30 -4.86 8.92
N GLN A 213 9.33 -5.71 9.27
CA GLN A 213 8.43 -5.51 10.40
C GLN A 213 8.68 -6.53 11.51
N PHE A 214 8.34 -6.14 12.73
CA PHE A 214 8.32 -7.05 13.87
C PHE A 214 7.08 -7.93 13.83
N ASP A 215 7.12 -9.04 14.58
CA ASP A 215 5.98 -9.91 14.77
C ASP A 215 4.76 -9.14 15.24
N GLN A 216 3.65 -9.33 14.51
CA GLN A 216 2.33 -8.82 14.87
C GLN A 216 1.55 -9.98 15.47
N PRO A 217 1.26 -9.94 16.78
CA PRO A 217 0.55 -11.01 17.46
C PRO A 217 -0.97 -10.87 17.31
N PHE A 218 -1.62 -11.99 17.04
CA PHE A 218 -3.07 -12.13 17.03
C PHE A 218 -3.45 -13.26 17.96
N ILE A 219 -4.50 -13.06 18.77
CA ILE A 219 -5.06 -14.09 19.64
C ILE A 219 -6.35 -14.64 19.06
N PRO A 220 -6.60 -15.95 19.20
CA PRO A 220 -7.83 -16.55 18.72
C PRO A 220 -9.04 -16.00 19.48
N VAL A 221 -10.17 -15.86 18.78
CA VAL A 221 -11.46 -15.45 19.36
C VAL A 221 -12.43 -16.62 19.35
N SER A 222 -12.74 -17.13 18.16
CA SER A 222 -13.60 -18.30 17.97
C SER A 222 -13.32 -18.94 16.60
N GLY A 223 -13.31 -20.26 16.54
CA GLY A 223 -13.05 -20.97 15.30
C GLY A 223 -11.72 -20.52 14.66
N ALA A 224 -11.78 -20.06 13.40
CA ALA A 224 -10.63 -19.62 12.64
C ALA A 224 -10.37 -18.10 12.73
N GLN A 225 -11.05 -17.38 13.61
CA GLN A 225 -11.00 -15.92 13.72
C GLN A 225 -10.03 -15.46 14.81
N PHE A 226 -9.30 -14.38 14.51
CA PHE A 226 -8.26 -13.82 15.37
C PHE A 226 -8.42 -12.30 15.47
N ARG A 227 -8.06 -11.74 16.62
CA ARG A 227 -7.98 -10.29 16.84
C ARG A 227 -6.55 -9.85 17.07
N TYR A 228 -6.21 -8.68 16.58
CA TYR A 228 -4.90 -8.11 16.75
C TYR A 228 -4.63 -7.67 18.20
N VAL A 229 -3.39 -7.85 18.64
CA VAL A 229 -2.89 -7.37 19.93
C VAL A 229 -1.83 -6.32 19.68
N PRO A 230 -2.14 -5.03 19.81
CA PRO A 230 -1.15 -3.98 19.58
C PRO A 230 -0.05 -4.02 20.65
N LYS A 231 1.15 -3.52 20.32
CA LYS A 231 2.27 -3.38 21.27
C LYS A 231 1.93 -2.47 22.46
N LYS A 232 1.06 -1.50 22.24
CA LYS A 232 0.56 -0.57 23.27
C LYS A 232 -0.95 -0.51 23.18
N GLY A 233 -1.63 -0.63 24.31
CA GLY A 233 -3.08 -0.62 24.41
C GLY A 233 -3.70 -2.02 24.51
N PRO A 234 -5.03 -2.09 24.64
CA PRO A 234 -5.75 -3.34 24.72
C PRO A 234 -5.77 -4.08 23.38
N ALA A 235 -6.00 -5.40 23.43
CA ALA A 235 -6.33 -6.15 22.23
C ALA A 235 -7.60 -5.60 21.57
N GLU A 236 -7.72 -5.78 20.25
CA GLU A 236 -8.93 -5.36 19.55
C GLU A 236 -10.18 -6.07 20.09
N PRO A 237 -11.32 -5.39 20.15
CA PRO A 237 -12.54 -5.97 20.73
C PRO A 237 -13.22 -6.98 19.82
N ILE A 238 -12.88 -7.01 18.54
CA ILE A 238 -13.43 -7.91 17.52
C ILE A 238 -12.32 -8.61 16.73
N ALA A 239 -12.67 -9.68 16.04
CA ALA A 239 -11.75 -10.35 15.12
C ALA A 239 -11.52 -9.48 13.87
N THR A 240 -10.25 -9.37 13.45
CA THR A 240 -9.80 -8.62 12.29
C THR A 240 -8.93 -9.45 11.35
N ALA A 241 -8.66 -10.70 11.72
CA ALA A 241 -7.94 -11.66 10.90
C ALA A 241 -8.63 -13.02 10.94
N MET A 242 -8.43 -13.84 9.92
CA MET A 242 -9.09 -15.15 9.79
C MET A 242 -8.22 -16.10 8.96
N LEU A 243 -8.25 -17.38 9.34
CA LEU A 243 -7.74 -18.48 8.52
C LEU A 243 -8.87 -18.96 7.60
N LEU A 244 -8.82 -18.58 6.34
CA LEU A 244 -9.83 -18.95 5.34
C LEU A 244 -9.66 -20.42 4.94
N ARG A 245 -10.75 -21.09 4.59
CA ARG A 245 -10.73 -22.46 4.10
C ARG A 245 -9.90 -22.55 2.81
N PRO A 246 -9.08 -23.59 2.65
CA PRO A 246 -8.36 -23.84 1.42
C PRO A 246 -9.35 -24.04 0.27
N ASN A 247 -9.08 -23.40 -0.86
CA ASN A 247 -9.79 -23.64 -2.11
C ASN A 247 -8.85 -24.29 -3.15
N ALA A 248 -9.33 -24.42 -4.40
CA ALA A 248 -8.55 -25.02 -5.50
C ALA A 248 -7.25 -24.26 -5.83
N GLU A 249 -7.14 -22.98 -5.45
CA GLU A 249 -6.00 -22.13 -5.73
C GLU A 249 -4.96 -22.12 -4.59
N GLY A 250 -5.24 -22.76 -3.46
CA GLY A 250 -4.35 -22.82 -2.30
C GLY A 250 -5.00 -22.42 -0.98
N ARG A 251 -4.14 -22.22 0.04
CA ARG A 251 -4.58 -21.77 1.37
C ARG A 251 -4.57 -20.27 1.44
N PHE A 252 -5.66 -19.71 1.94
CA PHE A 252 -5.85 -18.29 2.11
C PHE A 252 -5.94 -17.93 3.58
N THR A 253 -5.45 -16.75 3.90
CA THR A 253 -5.72 -16.08 5.17
C THR A 253 -6.19 -14.67 4.87
N TYR A 254 -6.99 -14.10 5.74
CA TYR A 254 -7.32 -12.69 5.73
C TYR A 254 -6.57 -11.99 6.87
N LEU A 255 -5.66 -11.10 6.50
CA LEU A 255 -4.75 -10.41 7.42
C LEU A 255 -4.69 -8.93 7.03
N GLY A 256 -5.85 -8.27 6.97
CA GLY A 256 -6.01 -6.95 6.37
C GLY A 256 -6.11 -6.96 4.85
N GLY A 257 -6.25 -8.16 4.25
CA GLY A 257 -6.39 -8.46 2.83
C GLY A 257 -6.27 -9.96 2.60
N ALA A 258 -6.79 -10.45 1.48
CA ALA A 258 -6.66 -11.86 1.10
C ALA A 258 -5.19 -12.18 0.75
N MET A 259 -4.66 -13.23 1.34
CA MET A 259 -3.29 -13.69 1.16
C MET A 259 -3.28 -15.15 0.69
N VAL A 260 -2.43 -15.47 -0.27
CA VAL A 260 -2.25 -16.84 -0.79
C VAL A 260 -0.92 -17.41 -0.32
N ARG A 261 -0.94 -18.68 0.10
CA ARG A 261 0.27 -19.38 0.52
C ARG A 261 1.13 -19.75 -0.68
N ILE A 262 2.43 -19.50 -0.59
CA ILE A 262 3.41 -19.93 -1.58
C ILE A 262 4.34 -21.01 -1.01
N PRO A 263 4.92 -21.88 -1.86
CA PRO A 263 5.90 -22.86 -1.43
C PRO A 263 7.10 -22.21 -0.73
N THR A 264 7.56 -22.80 0.37
CA THR A 264 8.70 -22.27 1.15
C THR A 264 9.95 -22.10 0.30
N GLY A 265 10.23 -23.03 -0.62
CA GLY A 265 11.37 -22.90 -1.54
C GLY A 265 11.28 -21.68 -2.44
N LEU A 266 10.07 -21.36 -2.94
CA LEU A 266 9.84 -20.15 -3.74
C LEU A 266 10.03 -18.88 -2.90
N ALA A 267 9.55 -18.86 -1.67
CA ALA A 267 9.74 -17.74 -0.75
C ALA A 267 11.22 -17.48 -0.45
N ILE A 268 11.99 -18.54 -0.17
CA ILE A 268 13.43 -18.46 0.06
C ILE A 268 14.15 -17.94 -1.18
N LEU A 269 13.80 -18.47 -2.36
CA LEU A 269 14.37 -18.01 -3.63
C LEU A 269 14.07 -16.53 -3.85
N GLN A 270 12.84 -16.09 -3.63
CA GLN A 270 12.44 -14.68 -3.75
C GLN A 270 13.25 -13.78 -2.80
N ILE A 271 13.40 -14.17 -1.54
CA ILE A 271 14.22 -13.44 -0.56
C ILE A 271 15.67 -13.36 -1.03
N ALA A 272 16.24 -14.48 -1.47
CA ALA A 272 17.63 -14.55 -1.93
C ALA A 272 17.88 -13.67 -3.17
N LEU A 273 16.98 -13.71 -4.16
CA LEU A 273 17.08 -12.89 -5.37
C LEU A 273 16.91 -11.40 -5.06
N THR A 274 15.96 -11.05 -4.19
CA THR A 274 15.77 -9.65 -3.74
C THR A 274 17.00 -9.14 -2.99
N ALA A 275 17.52 -9.91 -2.05
CA ALA A 275 18.74 -9.56 -1.32
C ALA A 275 19.94 -9.40 -2.26
N TRP A 276 20.10 -10.31 -3.21
CA TRP A 276 21.17 -10.23 -4.21
C TRP A 276 21.02 -8.98 -5.09
N PHE A 277 19.80 -8.66 -5.54
CA PHE A 277 19.56 -7.44 -6.32
C PHE A 277 19.91 -6.16 -5.52
N VAL A 278 19.49 -6.08 -4.27
CA VAL A 278 19.82 -4.95 -3.39
C VAL A 278 21.32 -4.85 -3.13
N LEU A 279 21.99 -5.96 -2.84
CA LEU A 279 23.44 -5.99 -2.62
C LEU A 279 24.21 -5.59 -3.89
N ALA A 280 23.81 -6.08 -5.06
CA ALA A 280 24.41 -5.69 -6.34
C ALA A 280 24.22 -4.19 -6.62
N PHE A 281 23.01 -3.68 -6.37
CA PHE A 281 22.70 -2.25 -6.50
C PHE A 281 23.62 -1.40 -5.61
N VAL A 282 23.69 -1.71 -4.32
CA VAL A 282 24.56 -0.99 -3.36
C VAL A 282 26.03 -1.10 -3.76
N ALA A 283 26.47 -2.30 -4.17
CA ALA A 283 27.86 -2.53 -4.58
C ALA A 283 28.25 -1.69 -5.83
N ILE A 284 27.34 -1.55 -6.80
CA ILE A 284 27.56 -0.70 -7.97
C ILE A 284 27.70 0.77 -7.55
N VAL A 285 26.79 1.28 -6.74
CA VAL A 285 26.79 2.67 -6.27
C VAL A 285 28.07 2.98 -5.46
N VAL A 286 28.41 2.12 -4.51
CA VAL A 286 29.59 2.28 -3.66
C VAL A 286 30.88 2.18 -4.47
N TYR A 287 30.95 1.25 -5.42
CA TYR A 287 32.17 1.05 -6.23
C TYR A 287 32.37 2.13 -7.28
N ALA A 288 31.31 2.82 -7.75
CA ALA A 288 31.38 3.81 -8.82
C ALA A 288 32.39 4.96 -8.56
N PRO A 289 32.40 5.65 -7.40
CA PRO A 289 33.35 6.71 -7.11
C PRO A 289 34.81 6.24 -7.18
N PHE A 290 35.09 5.05 -6.67
CA PHE A 290 36.48 4.52 -6.61
C PHE A 290 37.08 4.27 -7.99
N TRP A 291 36.32 3.69 -8.91
CA TRP A 291 36.86 3.45 -10.25
C TRP A 291 36.82 4.68 -11.17
N THR A 292 35.87 5.59 -10.98
CA THR A 292 35.80 6.86 -11.74
C THR A 292 36.96 7.76 -11.34
N ILE A 293 37.17 8.04 -10.04
CA ILE A 293 38.27 8.84 -9.53
C ILE A 293 39.62 8.17 -9.83
N GLY A 294 39.73 6.86 -9.58
CA GLY A 294 40.96 6.12 -9.89
C GLY A 294 41.30 6.11 -11.38
N GLY A 295 40.30 6.14 -12.24
CA GLY A 295 40.49 6.28 -13.72
C GLY A 295 40.98 7.65 -14.14
N LEU A 296 40.51 8.71 -13.48
CA LEU A 296 40.94 10.09 -13.70
C LEU A 296 42.42 10.29 -13.27
N ILE A 297 42.76 9.82 -12.08
CA ILE A 297 44.10 10.00 -11.48
C ILE A 297 45.16 9.19 -12.27
N LYS A 298 44.90 7.91 -12.58
CA LYS A 298 45.89 6.99 -13.12
C LYS A 298 45.99 7.02 -14.66
N ARG A 299 45.16 7.78 -15.37
CA ARG A 299 45.06 7.88 -16.82
C ARG A 299 45.15 6.53 -17.60
N ARG A 300 44.94 5.41 -16.91
CA ARG A 300 44.95 4.06 -17.49
C ARG A 300 43.62 3.79 -18.21
N ARG A 301 43.66 3.82 -19.51
CA ARG A 301 42.50 3.51 -20.37
C ARG A 301 42.43 1.98 -20.59
N ARG A 302 41.48 1.31 -19.93
CA ARG A 302 41.07 -0.06 -20.27
C ARG A 302 39.59 0.00 -20.71
N PRO A 303 39.36 0.14 -22.03
CA PRO A 303 38.00 0.43 -22.54
C PRO A 303 37.02 -0.70 -22.21
N ALA A 304 37.43 -1.97 -22.27
CA ALA A 304 36.59 -3.11 -21.92
C ALA A 304 36.16 -3.09 -20.43
N GLU A 305 37.10 -2.85 -19.50
CA GLU A 305 36.77 -2.73 -18.07
C GLU A 305 35.87 -1.51 -17.80
N ARG A 306 36.01 -0.43 -18.58
CA ARG A 306 35.15 0.75 -18.45
C ARG A 306 33.72 0.43 -18.87
N ALA A 307 33.51 -0.23 -20.01
CA ALA A 307 32.18 -0.64 -20.47
C ALA A 307 31.49 -1.56 -19.47
N MET A 308 32.20 -2.58 -18.96
CA MET A 308 31.70 -3.53 -17.95
C MET A 308 31.27 -2.89 -16.62
N ARG A 309 31.70 -1.65 -16.31
CA ARG A 309 31.31 -0.91 -15.10
C ARG A 309 30.29 0.18 -15.40
N LEU A 310 30.39 0.79 -16.58
CA LEU A 310 29.56 1.93 -16.97
C LEU A 310 28.10 1.49 -17.19
N TRP A 311 27.88 0.37 -17.91
CA TRP A 311 26.53 -0.09 -18.20
C TRP A 311 25.75 -0.49 -16.94
N PRO A 312 26.31 -1.26 -15.98
CA PRO A 312 25.64 -1.47 -14.69
C PRO A 312 25.35 -0.18 -13.93
N LEU A 313 26.25 0.80 -13.97
CA LEU A 313 26.00 2.09 -13.31
C LEU A 313 24.86 2.86 -13.99
N ILE A 314 24.79 2.88 -15.33
CA ILE A 314 23.69 3.50 -16.07
C ILE A 314 22.36 2.80 -15.70
N ALA A 315 22.32 1.47 -15.63
CA ALA A 315 21.14 0.74 -15.23
C ALA A 315 20.67 1.16 -13.83
N VAL A 316 21.56 1.20 -12.85
CA VAL A 316 21.24 1.63 -11.49
C VAL A 316 20.76 3.08 -11.42
N LEU A 317 21.45 3.99 -12.11
CA LEU A 317 21.05 5.40 -12.15
C LEU A 317 19.70 5.61 -12.82
N SER A 318 19.37 4.83 -13.86
CA SER A 318 18.05 4.90 -14.49
C SER A 318 16.95 4.40 -13.54
N LEU A 319 17.21 3.38 -12.72
CA LEU A 319 16.25 2.92 -11.69
C LEU A 319 16.11 3.95 -10.57
N VAL A 320 17.19 4.60 -10.14
CA VAL A 320 17.13 5.72 -9.18
C VAL A 320 16.30 6.87 -9.74
N ALA A 321 16.52 7.23 -10.99
CA ALA A 321 15.75 8.28 -11.67
C ALA A 321 14.26 7.92 -11.78
N PHE A 322 13.93 6.65 -12.09
CA PHE A 322 12.56 6.15 -12.07
C PHE A 322 11.89 6.37 -10.71
N VAL A 323 12.54 5.94 -9.62
CA VAL A 323 12.01 6.11 -8.26
C VAL A 323 11.86 7.58 -7.91
N ALA A 324 12.85 8.42 -8.23
CA ALA A 324 12.81 9.85 -7.97
C ALA A 324 11.63 10.52 -8.72
N LEU A 325 11.45 10.22 -10.01
CA LEU A 325 10.34 10.74 -10.81
C LEU A 325 8.99 10.29 -10.24
N PHE A 326 8.87 9.02 -9.83
CA PHE A 326 7.66 8.49 -9.24
C PHE A 326 7.32 9.19 -7.92
N VAL A 327 8.28 9.37 -7.03
CA VAL A 327 8.09 10.06 -5.74
C VAL A 327 7.73 11.53 -5.94
N VAL A 328 8.44 12.23 -6.82
CA VAL A 328 8.14 13.65 -7.10
C VAL A 328 6.78 13.82 -7.76
N SER A 329 6.31 12.82 -8.52
CA SER A 329 4.98 12.86 -9.13
C SER A 329 3.86 12.64 -8.14
N GLY A 330 4.14 12.08 -6.95
CA GLY A 330 3.12 11.58 -6.02
C GLY A 330 2.10 12.62 -5.55
N ASN A 331 2.49 13.91 -5.44
CA ASN A 331 1.59 14.99 -5.01
C ASN A 331 0.58 15.41 -6.08
N ASP A 332 0.87 15.14 -7.36
CA ASP A 332 0.02 15.50 -8.52
C ASP A 332 -0.04 14.32 -9.49
N ALA A 333 -0.13 13.10 -8.97
CA ALA A 333 0.08 11.88 -9.75
C ALA A 333 -0.86 11.77 -10.95
N ILE A 334 -2.13 12.14 -10.80
CA ILE A 334 -3.11 12.09 -11.89
C ILE A 334 -2.70 13.01 -13.04
N GLN A 335 -2.31 14.25 -12.74
CA GLN A 335 -1.94 15.21 -13.77
C GLN A 335 -0.56 14.92 -14.36
N ARG A 336 0.41 14.53 -13.53
CA ARG A 336 1.80 14.30 -13.94
C ARG A 336 1.98 12.96 -14.64
N LEU A 337 1.27 11.93 -14.20
CA LEU A 337 1.42 10.58 -14.76
C LEU A 337 0.29 10.20 -15.73
N GLY A 338 -0.91 10.73 -15.54
CA GLY A 338 -2.06 10.46 -16.43
C GLY A 338 -2.04 11.19 -17.76
N ASN A 339 -1.13 12.13 -17.94
CA ASN A 339 -0.95 12.92 -19.16
C ASN A 339 0.46 12.75 -19.72
N LEU A 340 0.66 13.18 -20.99
CA LEU A 340 1.96 13.20 -21.62
C LEU A 340 2.79 14.37 -21.05
N THR A 341 3.59 14.10 -20.06
CA THR A 341 4.42 15.05 -19.32
C THR A 341 5.88 14.60 -19.27
N VAL A 342 6.77 15.48 -18.80
CA VAL A 342 8.17 15.10 -18.56
C VAL A 342 8.30 13.99 -17.52
N TYR A 343 7.33 13.85 -16.60
CA TYR A 343 7.32 12.79 -15.60
C TYR A 343 6.92 11.44 -16.18
N SER A 344 5.81 11.39 -16.92
CA SER A 344 5.33 10.15 -17.53
C SER A 344 6.30 9.65 -18.63
N ILE A 345 6.81 10.55 -19.47
CA ILE A 345 7.86 10.22 -20.46
C ILE A 345 9.15 9.78 -19.75
N GLY A 346 9.50 10.45 -18.64
CA GLY A 346 10.66 10.09 -17.84
C GLY A 346 10.55 8.69 -17.24
N LEU A 347 9.38 8.30 -16.71
CA LEU A 347 9.14 6.94 -16.22
C LEU A 347 9.31 5.89 -17.33
N PHE A 348 8.73 6.14 -18.49
CA PHE A 348 8.90 5.29 -19.67
C PHE A 348 10.38 5.16 -20.06
N ALA A 349 11.05 6.29 -20.26
CA ALA A 349 12.43 6.32 -20.73
C ALA A 349 13.40 5.66 -19.74
N THR A 350 13.23 5.90 -18.45
CA THR A 350 14.11 5.32 -17.41
C THR A 350 13.95 3.81 -17.30
N THR A 351 12.73 3.26 -17.41
CA THR A 351 12.54 1.80 -17.39
C THR A 351 13.10 1.13 -18.66
N VAL A 352 12.93 1.75 -19.83
CA VAL A 352 13.55 1.26 -21.08
C VAL A 352 15.07 1.35 -21.00
N LEU A 353 15.62 2.46 -20.51
CA LEU A 353 17.05 2.64 -20.33
C LEU A 353 17.64 1.61 -19.35
N PHE A 354 16.93 1.30 -18.26
CA PHE A 354 17.33 0.25 -17.35
C PHE A 354 17.51 -1.10 -18.05
N ALA A 355 16.51 -1.49 -18.86
CA ALA A 355 16.55 -2.76 -19.59
C ALA A 355 17.69 -2.77 -20.65
N LEU A 356 17.80 -1.71 -21.43
CA LEU A 356 18.84 -1.58 -22.45
C LEU A 356 20.26 -1.59 -21.84
N ALA A 357 20.44 -0.89 -20.71
CA ALA A 357 21.72 -0.84 -20.01
C ALA A 357 22.07 -2.21 -19.38
N SER A 358 21.07 -2.94 -18.89
CA SER A 358 21.25 -4.30 -18.36
C SER A 358 21.70 -5.27 -19.46
N VAL A 359 21.08 -5.21 -20.64
CA VAL A 359 21.48 -6.01 -21.81
C VAL A 359 22.86 -5.58 -22.32
N ALA A 360 23.13 -4.27 -22.39
CA ALA A 360 24.44 -3.76 -22.78
C ALA A 360 25.55 -4.20 -21.82
N SER A 361 25.24 -4.33 -20.52
CA SER A 361 26.15 -4.90 -19.54
C SER A 361 26.52 -6.35 -19.85
N ALA A 362 25.52 -7.16 -20.25
CA ALA A 362 25.76 -8.54 -20.67
C ALA A 362 26.60 -8.61 -21.96
N ILE A 363 26.28 -7.79 -22.96
CA ILE A 363 27.05 -7.70 -24.20
C ILE A 363 28.51 -7.29 -23.91
N ALA A 364 28.70 -6.26 -23.07
CA ALA A 364 30.06 -5.83 -22.69
C ALA A 364 30.85 -6.94 -21.97
N LEU A 365 30.19 -7.76 -21.14
CA LEU A 365 30.80 -8.89 -20.48
C LEU A 365 31.18 -10.01 -21.47
N LEU A 366 30.29 -10.34 -22.43
CA LEU A 366 30.52 -11.39 -23.43
C LEU A 366 31.61 -11.02 -24.43
N MET A 367 31.71 -9.73 -24.79
CA MET A 367 32.73 -9.22 -25.73
C MET A 367 34.09 -9.01 -25.06
N ALA A 368 34.18 -8.97 -23.77
CA ALA A 368 35.41 -8.73 -23.02
C ALA A 368 36.33 -9.97 -23.06
N ARG A 369 37.59 -9.79 -23.45
CA ARG A 369 38.60 -10.83 -23.35
C ARG A 369 39.03 -10.98 -21.91
N ARG A 370 38.84 -12.20 -21.35
CA ARG A 370 39.10 -12.48 -19.93
C ARG A 370 40.51 -12.12 -19.48
N GLU A 371 41.48 -12.30 -20.35
CA GLU A 371 42.92 -12.06 -20.10
C GLU A 371 43.23 -10.57 -19.88
N GLU A 372 42.47 -9.68 -20.51
CA GLU A 372 42.65 -8.23 -20.43
C GLU A 372 41.97 -7.62 -19.18
N ILE A 373 41.14 -8.38 -18.47
CA ILE A 373 40.30 -7.90 -17.40
C ILE A 373 40.83 -8.34 -16.04
N ARG A 374 40.93 -7.44 -15.09
CA ARG A 374 41.30 -7.78 -13.70
C ARG A 374 40.31 -8.77 -13.09
N ARG A 375 40.82 -9.77 -12.38
CA ARG A 375 40.02 -10.87 -11.79
C ARG A 375 38.83 -10.37 -10.97
N PHE A 376 39.03 -9.33 -10.15
CA PHE A 376 37.96 -8.72 -9.34
C PHE A 376 36.86 -8.11 -10.25
N VAL A 377 37.23 -7.33 -11.26
CA VAL A 377 36.25 -6.68 -12.17
C VAL A 377 35.44 -7.70 -12.93
N TRP A 378 36.08 -8.79 -13.35
CA TRP A 378 35.41 -9.88 -14.06
C TRP A 378 34.30 -10.51 -13.22
N TRP A 379 34.61 -11.01 -12.02
CA TRP A 379 33.61 -11.64 -11.14
C TRP A 379 32.57 -10.67 -10.66
N PHE A 380 32.96 -9.45 -10.29
CA PHE A 380 32.02 -8.39 -9.93
C PHE A 380 31.03 -8.14 -11.06
N SER A 381 31.51 -7.97 -12.31
CA SER A 381 30.63 -7.72 -13.46
C SER A 381 29.69 -8.90 -13.75
N ILE A 382 30.14 -10.14 -13.61
CA ILE A 382 29.27 -11.32 -13.75
C ILE A 382 28.11 -11.25 -12.74
N LEU A 383 28.44 -11.06 -11.46
CA LEU A 383 27.43 -11.05 -10.39
C LEU A 383 26.42 -9.91 -10.55
N VAL A 384 26.90 -8.71 -10.83
CA VAL A 384 25.99 -7.56 -10.98
C VAL A 384 25.19 -7.63 -12.27
N THR A 385 25.77 -8.08 -13.39
CA THR A 385 25.05 -8.24 -14.65
C THR A 385 23.95 -9.28 -14.54
N ALA A 386 24.24 -10.43 -13.94
CA ALA A 386 23.23 -11.47 -13.70
C ALA A 386 22.07 -10.93 -12.86
N SER A 387 22.38 -10.20 -11.79
CA SER A 387 21.37 -9.55 -10.94
C SER A 387 20.50 -8.55 -11.72
N LEU A 388 21.10 -7.69 -12.53
CA LEU A 388 20.39 -6.70 -13.36
C LEU A 388 19.48 -7.37 -14.41
N LEU A 389 19.93 -8.46 -15.04
CA LEU A 389 19.12 -9.21 -15.98
C LEU A 389 17.92 -9.89 -15.32
N ILE A 390 18.11 -10.47 -14.13
CA ILE A 390 17.00 -11.02 -13.33
C ILE A 390 16.01 -9.92 -12.97
N GLY A 391 16.49 -8.77 -12.50
CA GLY A 391 15.65 -7.60 -12.22
C GLY A 391 14.90 -7.11 -13.47
N THR A 392 15.58 -7.08 -14.62
CA THR A 392 14.95 -6.72 -15.91
C THR A 392 13.85 -7.71 -16.30
N ALA A 393 14.11 -9.01 -16.19
CA ALA A 393 13.13 -10.05 -16.47
C ALA A 393 11.91 -9.94 -15.53
N TYR A 394 12.14 -9.69 -14.25
CA TYR A 394 11.08 -9.47 -13.27
C TYR A 394 10.21 -8.25 -13.62
N LEU A 395 10.83 -7.10 -13.88
CA LEU A 395 10.11 -5.89 -14.23
C LEU A 395 9.39 -5.99 -15.59
N ALA A 396 9.97 -6.74 -16.55
CA ALA A 396 9.32 -7.02 -17.84
C ALA A 396 8.10 -7.95 -17.66
N TYR A 397 8.21 -8.98 -16.83
CA TYR A 397 7.08 -9.86 -16.49
C TYR A 397 5.88 -9.09 -15.92
N TRP A 398 6.15 -8.08 -15.09
CA TRP A 398 5.12 -7.21 -14.52
C TRP A 398 4.73 -6.03 -15.41
N GLY A 399 5.20 -5.95 -16.66
CA GLY A 399 4.86 -4.86 -17.58
C GLY A 399 5.40 -3.48 -17.19
N VAL A 400 6.41 -3.43 -16.32
CA VAL A 400 7.01 -2.17 -15.85
C VAL A 400 7.99 -1.59 -16.87
N ILE A 401 8.64 -2.45 -17.69
CA ILE A 401 9.55 -1.99 -18.73
C ILE A 401 8.76 -1.33 -19.87
N GLY A 402 9.03 -0.06 -20.12
CA GLY A 402 8.30 0.73 -21.11
C GLY A 402 6.89 1.09 -20.69
N ILE A 403 6.67 1.20 -19.36
CA ILE A 403 5.35 1.52 -18.80
C ILE A 403 4.86 2.88 -19.33
N ARG A 404 3.66 2.86 -19.89
CA ARG A 404 2.93 4.06 -20.30
C ARG A 404 1.86 4.34 -19.26
N THR A 405 1.99 5.46 -18.58
CA THR A 405 1.01 5.90 -17.57
C THR A 405 0.00 6.88 -18.15
N TRP A 406 0.26 7.43 -19.35
CA TRP A 406 -0.66 8.29 -20.11
C TRP A 406 -1.47 7.49 -21.12
N SER A 407 -2.69 7.93 -21.38
CA SER A 407 -3.61 7.41 -22.41
C SER A 407 -3.48 8.22 -23.72
#